data_4f82da2d415ae393eff569b5d754b71e
#
_entry.id   4f82da2d415ae393eff569b5d754b71e
#
_cell.length_a   1.000
_cell.length_b   1.000
_cell.length_c   1.000
_cell.angle_alpha   90.00
_cell.angle_beta   90.00
_cell.angle_gamma   90.00
#
_symmetry.space_group_name_H-M   'P 1'
#
loop_
_entity.id
_entity.type
_entity.pdbx_description
1 polymer ?
#
loop_
_entity_poly.entity_id
_entity_poly.type
_entity_poly.pdbx_seq_one_letter_code
_entity_poly.pdbx_strand_id
1 'polypeptide(L)'
;FSGLSKSYRVAGFRTGWMVVSGDKTRAKDYIDGLDILASMRLCSNVPTQHAIQTALGGYQSINELTQAGGRLFEQRNVAWQRLNEIDGISCVKPKGALYLFPKIDVAKFNIVDDEKFVLDFLLAKKVLLVQGTGFNWKKPDHFRVVFLPHVEHLHEAVNRLEDFLDTYRQ
;
A
#
# COMPACT_ATOMS: atom_id res chain seq x y z
N PHE A 1 -9.04 14.01 0.18
CA PHE A 1 -7.93 13.82 -0.75
C PHE A 1 -8.15 12.57 -1.58
N SER A 2 -7.92 12.64 -2.89
CA SER A 2 -7.90 11.49 -3.77
C SER A 2 -6.99 11.78 -4.98
N GLY A 3 -6.76 10.79 -5.83
CA GLY A 3 -5.90 10.97 -6.99
C GLY A 3 -5.98 9.84 -8.00
N LEU A 4 -5.42 10.09 -9.16
CA LEU A 4 -5.45 9.16 -10.29
C LEU A 4 -4.48 7.98 -10.14
N SER A 5 -3.51 8.08 -9.23
CA SER A 5 -2.37 7.14 -9.17
C SER A 5 -2.75 5.68 -8.93
N LYS A 6 -3.76 5.40 -8.10
CA LYS A 6 -4.10 4.04 -7.66
C LYS A 6 -5.37 3.52 -8.34
N SER A 7 -6.53 4.12 -8.08
CA SER A 7 -7.81 3.66 -8.64
C SER A 7 -7.84 3.67 -10.16
N TYR A 8 -7.14 4.62 -10.78
CA TYR A 8 -7.07 4.74 -12.24
C TYR A 8 -5.75 4.21 -12.83
N ARG A 9 -4.81 3.74 -11.99
CA ARG A 9 -3.53 3.10 -12.39
C ARG A 9 -2.61 3.98 -13.24
N VAL A 10 -2.75 5.29 -13.12
CA VAL A 10 -1.95 6.27 -13.86
C VAL A 10 -1.06 7.07 -12.90
N ALA A 11 -0.25 6.36 -12.13
CA ALA A 11 0.65 6.96 -11.15
C ALA A 11 1.62 7.99 -11.77
N GLY A 12 1.99 7.80 -13.03
CA GLY A 12 2.85 8.73 -13.78
C GLY A 12 2.20 10.07 -14.10
N PHE A 13 0.88 10.18 -14.04
CA PHE A 13 0.16 11.44 -14.29
C PHE A 13 0.38 12.47 -13.19
N ARG A 14 0.80 12.06 -11.99
CA ARG A 14 1.10 12.93 -10.86
C ARG A 14 -0.02 13.92 -10.53
N THR A 15 -1.27 13.47 -10.58
CA THR A 15 -2.46 14.32 -10.44
C THR A 15 -3.41 13.74 -9.40
N GLY A 16 -3.96 14.64 -8.60
CA GLY A 16 -4.95 14.34 -7.58
C GLY A 16 -5.75 15.58 -7.24
N TRP A 17 -6.67 15.45 -6.31
CA TRP A 17 -7.53 16.54 -5.86
C TRP A 17 -7.80 16.48 -4.37
N MET A 18 -8.18 17.62 -3.85
CA MET A 18 -8.66 17.79 -2.49
C MET A 18 -10.04 18.46 -2.55
N VAL A 19 -10.95 17.97 -1.72
CA VAL A 19 -12.26 18.61 -1.50
C VAL A 19 -12.34 19.00 -0.03
N VAL A 20 -12.66 20.27 0.23
CA VAL A 20 -12.95 20.79 1.57
C VAL A 20 -14.45 21.05 1.65
N SER A 21 -15.13 20.34 2.55
CA SER A 21 -16.58 20.40 2.72
C SER A 21 -16.96 20.64 4.19
N GLY A 22 -18.22 20.96 4.45
CA GLY A 22 -18.76 21.26 5.76
C GLY A 22 -18.69 22.74 6.13
N ASP A 23 -18.91 23.04 7.43
CA ASP A 23 -18.82 24.40 7.95
C ASP A 23 -17.34 24.86 7.97
N LYS A 24 -17.05 25.92 7.23
CA LYS A 24 -15.70 26.44 7.02
C LYS A 24 -15.37 27.61 7.95
N THR A 25 -16.31 28.10 8.74
CA THR A 25 -16.15 29.30 9.57
C THR A 25 -14.99 29.17 10.55
N ARG A 26 -14.82 27.97 11.16
CA ARG A 26 -13.73 27.69 12.09
C ARG A 26 -12.41 27.29 11.44
N ALA A 27 -12.43 27.08 10.13
CA ALA A 27 -11.27 26.62 9.37
C ALA A 27 -10.77 27.68 8.36
N LYS A 28 -11.22 28.92 8.50
CA LYS A 28 -10.88 30.00 7.57
C LYS A 28 -9.38 30.14 7.36
N ASP A 29 -8.61 30.28 8.44
CA ASP A 29 -7.16 30.47 8.36
C ASP A 29 -6.44 29.27 7.72
N TYR A 30 -6.96 28.06 7.95
CA TYR A 30 -6.46 26.85 7.28
C TYR A 30 -6.71 26.89 5.78
N ILE A 31 -7.90 27.30 5.35
CA ILE A 31 -8.26 27.43 3.93
C ILE A 31 -7.43 28.53 3.28
N ASP A 32 -7.29 29.67 3.91
CA ASP A 32 -6.43 30.76 3.45
C ASP A 32 -4.97 30.27 3.28
N GLY A 33 -4.49 29.47 4.20
CA GLY A 33 -3.17 28.81 4.10
C GLY A 33 -3.05 27.87 2.91
N LEU A 34 -4.11 27.10 2.58
CA LEU A 34 -4.14 26.25 1.39
C LEU A 34 -4.09 27.09 0.12
N ASP A 35 -4.82 28.19 0.05
CA ASP A 35 -4.82 29.10 -1.10
C ASP A 35 -3.45 29.75 -1.31
N ILE A 36 -2.78 30.14 -0.22
CA ILE A 36 -1.41 30.66 -0.27
C ILE A 36 -0.45 29.59 -0.81
N LEU A 37 -0.50 28.36 -0.30
CA LEU A 37 0.32 27.26 -0.78
C LEU A 37 0.07 26.94 -2.25
N ALA A 38 -1.19 26.95 -2.68
CA ALA A 38 -1.55 26.78 -4.08
C ALA A 38 -0.98 27.88 -4.98
N SER A 39 -1.06 29.13 -4.50
CA SER A 39 -0.50 30.31 -5.20
C SER A 39 1.03 30.27 -5.28
N MET A 40 1.71 29.78 -4.25
CA MET A 40 3.17 29.58 -4.26
C MET A 40 3.60 28.46 -5.22
N ARG A 41 2.80 27.40 -5.34
CA ARG A 41 3.05 26.29 -6.26
C ARG A 41 2.81 26.68 -7.73
N LEU A 42 1.92 27.64 -7.99
CA LEU A 42 1.49 28.12 -9.32
C LEU A 42 0.89 26.99 -10.18
N CYS A 43 1.44 26.79 -11.38
CA CYS A 43 0.92 25.82 -12.33
C CYS A 43 1.21 24.37 -11.87
N SER A 44 0.16 23.62 -11.64
CA SER A 44 0.22 22.17 -11.49
C SER A 44 0.32 21.52 -12.88
N ASN A 45 0.35 20.19 -12.95
CA ASN A 45 0.42 19.45 -14.21
C ASN A 45 -0.90 19.59 -15.01
N VAL A 46 -1.03 20.66 -15.76
CA VAL A 46 -2.26 21.06 -16.46
C VAL A 46 -2.79 19.99 -17.42
N PRO A 47 -1.97 19.35 -18.30
CA PRO A 47 -2.48 18.32 -19.20
C PRO A 47 -3.17 17.17 -18.48
N THR A 48 -2.66 16.73 -17.35
CA THR A 48 -3.23 15.60 -16.61
C THR A 48 -4.41 16.00 -15.73
N GLN A 49 -4.58 17.28 -15.40
CA GLN A 49 -5.80 17.76 -14.73
C GLN A 49 -7.04 17.57 -15.60
N HIS A 50 -6.91 17.74 -16.91
CA HIS A 50 -8.01 17.47 -17.85
C HIS A 50 -8.44 16.00 -17.86
N ALA A 51 -7.55 15.07 -17.52
CA ALA A 51 -7.87 13.67 -17.39
C ALA A 51 -8.76 13.35 -16.17
N ILE A 52 -8.80 14.22 -15.14
CA ILE A 52 -9.61 13.99 -13.93
C ILE A 52 -11.09 13.86 -14.29
N GLN A 53 -11.61 14.78 -15.13
CA GLN A 53 -13.01 14.76 -15.51
C GLN A 53 -13.38 13.47 -16.25
N THR A 54 -12.55 13.03 -17.19
CA THR A 54 -12.74 11.78 -17.92
C THR A 54 -12.63 10.57 -16.98
N ALA A 55 -11.68 10.58 -16.06
CA ALA A 55 -11.51 9.51 -15.07
C ALA A 55 -12.73 9.39 -14.15
N LEU A 56 -13.25 10.50 -13.65
CA LEU A 56 -14.40 10.48 -12.73
C LEU A 56 -15.73 10.19 -13.44
N GLY A 57 -15.92 10.71 -14.64
CA GLY A 57 -17.17 10.57 -15.41
C GLY A 57 -17.20 9.38 -16.37
N GLY A 58 -16.06 8.74 -16.61
CA GLY A 58 -15.93 7.64 -17.54
C GLY A 58 -16.15 6.26 -16.93
N TYR A 59 -15.83 5.23 -17.70
CA TYR A 59 -15.93 3.85 -17.28
C TYR A 59 -14.99 3.51 -16.11
N GLN A 60 -15.53 2.91 -15.06
CA GLN A 60 -14.81 2.60 -13.82
C GLN A 60 -14.24 1.18 -13.85
N SER A 61 -13.20 0.94 -14.66
CA SER A 61 -12.57 -0.38 -14.82
C SER A 61 -11.98 -0.98 -13.53
N ILE A 62 -11.80 -0.17 -12.47
CA ILE A 62 -11.37 -0.66 -11.16
C ILE A 62 -12.39 -1.64 -10.57
N ASN A 63 -13.68 -1.47 -10.87
CA ASN A 63 -14.73 -2.34 -10.36
C ASN A 63 -14.54 -3.79 -10.83
N GLU A 64 -14.16 -4.02 -12.07
CA GLU A 64 -13.89 -5.36 -12.61
C GLU A 64 -12.71 -6.03 -11.90
N LEU A 65 -11.71 -5.25 -11.50
CA LEU A 65 -10.52 -5.78 -10.83
C LEU A 65 -10.76 -6.13 -9.37
N THR A 66 -11.73 -5.46 -8.72
CA THR A 66 -11.95 -5.56 -7.28
C THR A 66 -13.15 -6.40 -6.87
N GLN A 67 -14.03 -6.74 -7.83
CA GLN A 67 -15.15 -7.67 -7.58
C GLN A 67 -14.68 -9.13 -7.57
N ALA A 68 -15.56 -10.04 -7.16
CA ALA A 68 -15.29 -11.48 -7.18
C ALA A 68 -14.92 -11.94 -8.61
N GLY A 69 -13.85 -12.71 -8.74
CA GLY A 69 -13.26 -13.11 -10.02
C GLY A 69 -12.33 -12.06 -10.65
N GLY A 70 -12.25 -10.87 -10.08
CA GLY A 70 -11.33 -9.84 -10.54
C GLY A 70 -9.90 -10.07 -10.03
N ARG A 71 -8.93 -9.68 -10.85
CA ARG A 71 -7.51 -9.95 -10.59
C ARG A 71 -7.03 -9.45 -9.23
N LEU A 72 -7.36 -8.22 -8.84
CA LEU A 72 -6.91 -7.67 -7.54
C LEU A 72 -7.63 -8.33 -6.36
N PHE A 73 -8.88 -8.75 -6.56
CA PHE A 73 -9.62 -9.51 -5.56
C PHE A 73 -8.95 -10.86 -5.26
N GLU A 74 -8.56 -11.58 -6.30
CA GLU A 74 -7.90 -12.88 -6.18
C GLU A 74 -6.50 -12.74 -5.59
N GLN A 75 -5.68 -11.83 -6.11
CA GLN A 75 -4.32 -11.58 -5.61
C GLN A 75 -4.32 -11.21 -4.13
N ARG A 76 -5.26 -10.35 -3.70
CA ARG A 76 -5.43 -10.01 -2.28
C ARG A 76 -5.75 -11.24 -1.45
N ASN A 77 -6.70 -12.06 -1.91
CA ASN A 77 -7.17 -13.21 -1.15
C ASN A 77 -6.07 -14.26 -1.00
N VAL A 78 -5.39 -14.57 -2.10
CA VAL A 78 -4.27 -15.54 -2.10
C VAL A 78 -3.15 -15.06 -1.19
N ALA A 79 -2.67 -13.83 -1.36
CA ALA A 79 -1.58 -13.32 -0.54
C ALA A 79 -1.95 -13.24 0.95
N TRP A 80 -3.18 -12.81 1.27
CA TRP A 80 -3.69 -12.79 2.64
C TRP A 80 -3.78 -14.18 3.27
N GLN A 81 -4.33 -15.16 2.53
CA GLN A 81 -4.45 -16.53 3.01
C GLN A 81 -3.08 -17.16 3.24
N ARG A 82 -2.20 -17.11 2.24
CA ARG A 82 -0.86 -17.69 2.33
C ARG A 82 -0.02 -17.10 3.46
N LEU A 83 -0.09 -15.80 3.70
CA LEU A 83 0.62 -15.17 4.82
C LEU A 83 0.11 -15.66 6.18
N ASN A 84 -1.19 -15.91 6.33
CA ASN A 84 -1.76 -16.42 7.58
C ASN A 84 -1.53 -17.94 7.79
N GLU A 85 -1.04 -18.66 6.81
CA GLU A 85 -0.63 -20.07 6.94
C GLU A 85 0.76 -20.21 7.55
N ILE A 86 1.58 -19.13 7.52
CA ILE A 86 2.92 -19.13 8.12
C ILE A 86 2.81 -19.00 9.64
N ASP A 87 3.33 -19.95 10.38
CA ASP A 87 3.35 -19.90 11.84
C ASP A 87 4.24 -18.76 12.35
N GLY A 88 3.63 -17.87 13.12
CA GLY A 88 4.24 -16.63 13.62
C GLY A 88 3.94 -15.40 12.75
N ILE A 89 3.12 -15.53 11.71
CA ILE A 89 2.60 -14.40 10.96
C ILE A 89 1.07 -14.32 11.10
N SER A 90 0.56 -13.12 11.24
CA SER A 90 -0.88 -12.84 11.20
C SER A 90 -1.16 -11.59 10.38
N CYS A 91 -2.21 -11.59 9.59
CA CYS A 91 -2.56 -10.47 8.73
C CYS A 91 -4.08 -10.26 8.71
N VAL A 92 -4.50 -9.03 8.99
CA VAL A 92 -5.88 -8.62 8.80
C VAL A 92 -6.16 -8.46 7.30
N LYS A 93 -7.28 -9.00 6.83
CA LYS A 93 -7.67 -8.87 5.43
C LYS A 93 -8.02 -7.43 5.09
N PRO A 94 -7.30 -6.78 4.16
CA PRO A 94 -7.57 -5.39 3.82
C PRO A 94 -8.87 -5.26 3.02
N LYS A 95 -9.64 -4.21 3.29
CA LYS A 95 -10.87 -3.88 2.57
C LYS A 95 -10.64 -2.96 1.38
N GLY A 96 -9.45 -2.40 1.26
CA GLY A 96 -9.09 -1.46 0.19
C GLY A 96 -7.58 -1.36 0.00
N ALA A 97 -7.16 -0.47 -0.88
CA ALA A 97 -5.78 -0.27 -1.31
C ALA A 97 -5.14 -1.52 -1.95
N LEU A 98 -3.82 -1.58 -1.97
CA LEU A 98 -3.02 -2.57 -2.70
C LEU A 98 -2.03 -3.29 -1.78
N TYR A 99 -2.23 -3.18 -0.46
CA TYR A 99 -1.24 -3.54 0.54
C TYR A 99 -1.82 -4.47 1.60
N LEU A 100 -1.02 -5.45 2.01
CA LEU A 100 -1.15 -6.19 3.24
C LEU A 100 -0.16 -5.63 4.26
N PHE A 101 -0.52 -5.67 5.54
CA PHE A 101 0.33 -5.22 6.62
C PHE A 101 0.41 -6.31 7.70
N PRO A 102 1.12 -7.41 7.41
CA PRO A 102 1.26 -8.53 8.31
C PRO A 102 2.01 -8.15 9.58
N LYS A 103 1.56 -8.75 10.69
CA LYS A 103 2.27 -8.77 11.95
C LYS A 103 3.12 -10.03 12.02
N ILE A 104 4.36 -9.90 12.50
CA ILE A 104 5.28 -11.00 12.75
C ILE A 104 5.53 -11.16 14.25
N ASP A 105 5.64 -12.39 14.72
CA ASP A 105 5.98 -12.70 16.10
C ASP A 105 7.46 -12.41 16.35
N VAL A 106 7.72 -11.24 16.90
CA VAL A 106 9.08 -10.77 17.18
C VAL A 106 9.82 -11.63 18.22
N ALA A 107 9.10 -12.25 19.17
CA ALA A 107 9.70 -13.12 20.15
C ALA A 107 10.14 -14.46 19.53
N LYS A 108 9.31 -15.03 18.67
CA LYS A 108 9.62 -16.28 17.96
C LYS A 108 10.85 -16.17 17.07
N PHE A 109 11.01 -15.03 16.38
CA PHE A 109 12.09 -14.82 15.40
C PHE A 109 13.22 -13.92 15.92
N ASN A 110 13.18 -13.51 17.20
CA ASN A 110 14.13 -12.59 17.84
C ASN A 110 14.28 -11.26 17.12
N ILE A 111 13.21 -10.73 16.50
CA ILE A 111 13.26 -9.49 15.74
C ILE A 111 13.28 -8.30 16.69
N VAL A 112 14.36 -7.53 16.62
CA VAL A 112 14.52 -6.27 17.36
C VAL A 112 14.54 -5.04 16.42
N ASP A 113 14.81 -5.28 15.14
CA ASP A 113 14.93 -4.27 14.07
C ASP A 113 14.26 -4.80 12.81
N ASP A 114 13.12 -4.21 12.43
CA ASP A 114 12.36 -4.64 11.25
C ASP A 114 12.98 -4.17 9.93
N GLU A 115 13.81 -3.12 9.93
CA GLU A 115 14.58 -2.73 8.76
C GLU A 115 15.65 -3.78 8.45
N LYS A 116 16.38 -4.22 9.47
CA LYS A 116 17.35 -5.32 9.32
C LYS A 116 16.67 -6.61 8.85
N PHE A 117 15.50 -6.96 9.40
CA PHE A 117 14.74 -8.14 8.99
C PHE A 117 14.41 -8.11 7.49
N VAL A 118 13.85 -7.00 6.97
CA VAL A 118 13.49 -6.91 5.55
C VAL A 118 14.73 -6.87 4.65
N LEU A 119 15.84 -6.29 5.12
CA LEU A 119 17.11 -6.28 4.39
C LEU A 119 17.72 -7.69 4.31
N ASP A 120 17.78 -8.41 5.42
CA ASP A 120 18.28 -9.78 5.46
C ASP A 120 17.46 -10.70 4.53
N PHE A 121 16.13 -10.55 4.54
CA PHE A 121 15.26 -11.29 3.65
C PHE A 121 15.50 -10.93 2.18
N LEU A 122 15.65 -9.65 1.85
CA LEU A 122 15.98 -9.20 0.50
C LEU A 122 17.31 -9.81 0.01
N LEU A 123 18.32 -9.78 0.84
CA LEU A 123 19.65 -10.31 0.49
C LEU A 123 19.62 -11.83 0.30
N ALA A 124 18.91 -12.55 1.16
CA ALA A 124 18.83 -14.01 1.12
C ALA A 124 17.92 -14.53 -0.01
N LYS A 125 16.74 -13.94 -0.15
CA LYS A 125 15.66 -14.50 -0.99
C LYS A 125 15.28 -13.66 -2.21
N LYS A 126 15.90 -12.47 -2.38
CA LYS A 126 15.66 -11.55 -3.51
C LYS A 126 14.19 -11.11 -3.64
N VAL A 127 13.51 -10.96 -2.51
CA VAL A 127 12.14 -10.44 -2.40
C VAL A 127 12.15 -9.20 -1.53
N LEU A 128 11.61 -8.09 -2.05
CA LEU A 128 11.56 -6.81 -1.35
C LEU A 128 10.26 -6.69 -0.55
N LEU A 129 10.40 -6.53 0.74
CA LEU A 129 9.35 -6.07 1.67
C LEU A 129 9.66 -4.65 2.15
N VAL A 130 8.74 -4.04 2.86
CA VAL A 130 8.98 -2.73 3.48
C VAL A 130 8.67 -2.83 4.97
N GLN A 131 9.60 -2.40 5.79
CA GLN A 131 9.48 -2.41 7.25
C GLN A 131 8.32 -1.51 7.73
N GLY A 132 7.66 -1.92 8.80
CA GLY A 132 6.53 -1.18 9.38
C GLY A 132 6.96 0.16 9.97
N THR A 133 8.14 0.22 10.62
CA THR A 133 8.68 1.45 11.19
C THR A 133 8.91 2.53 10.13
N GLY A 134 9.15 2.18 8.86
CA GLY A 134 9.18 3.10 7.74
C GLY A 134 7.87 3.85 7.47
N PHE A 135 6.76 3.40 8.07
CA PHE A 135 5.45 4.05 8.07
C PHE A 135 5.08 4.67 9.43
N ASN A 136 6.06 4.99 10.26
CA ASN A 136 5.87 5.46 11.63
C ASN A 136 5.13 4.45 12.55
N TRP A 137 5.15 3.17 12.22
CA TRP A 137 4.70 2.12 13.12
C TRP A 137 5.65 2.03 14.32
N LYS A 138 5.12 1.94 15.54
CA LYS A 138 5.95 2.10 16.75
C LYS A 138 6.76 0.88 17.16
N LYS A 139 6.46 -0.29 16.59
CA LYS A 139 7.07 -1.56 16.97
C LYS A 139 7.68 -2.25 15.74
N PRO A 140 8.76 -3.01 15.88
CA PRO A 140 9.38 -3.73 14.77
C PRO A 140 8.64 -5.04 14.45
N ASP A 141 7.31 -5.05 14.58
CA ASP A 141 6.47 -6.25 14.49
C ASP A 141 5.56 -6.29 13.25
N HIS A 142 5.76 -5.38 12.28
CA HIS A 142 4.98 -5.36 11.05
C HIS A 142 5.87 -5.12 9.83
N PHE A 143 5.39 -5.60 8.68
CA PHE A 143 5.97 -5.28 7.38
C PHE A 143 4.87 -5.14 6.34
N ARG A 144 5.16 -4.45 5.23
CA ARG A 144 4.21 -4.25 4.14
C ARG A 144 4.50 -5.19 2.97
N VAL A 145 3.44 -5.81 2.46
CA VAL A 145 3.44 -6.59 1.22
C VAL A 145 2.54 -5.92 0.20
N VAL A 146 2.98 -5.83 -1.05
CA VAL A 146 2.17 -5.37 -2.18
C VAL A 146 1.63 -6.59 -2.92
N PHE A 147 0.31 -6.72 -3.08
CA PHE A 147 -0.30 -7.88 -3.75
C PHE A 147 -0.62 -7.64 -5.24
N LEU A 148 0.17 -6.80 -5.93
CA LEU A 148 0.01 -6.53 -7.36
C LEU A 148 0.62 -7.58 -8.30
N PRO A 149 1.66 -8.35 -7.92
CA PRO A 149 2.18 -9.42 -8.77
C PRO A 149 1.12 -10.48 -9.08
N HIS A 150 1.31 -11.24 -10.15
CA HIS A 150 0.47 -12.40 -10.46
C HIS A 150 0.49 -13.42 -9.32
N VAL A 151 -0.56 -14.23 -9.24
CA VAL A 151 -0.79 -15.19 -8.15
C VAL A 151 0.40 -16.15 -7.98
N GLU A 152 1.00 -16.61 -9.08
CA GLU A 152 2.18 -17.48 -9.06
C GLU A 152 3.39 -16.82 -8.38
N HIS A 153 3.63 -15.55 -8.67
CA HIS A 153 4.71 -14.80 -8.04
C HIS A 153 4.42 -14.51 -6.56
N LEU A 154 3.15 -14.33 -6.19
CA LEU A 154 2.76 -14.17 -4.79
C LEU A 154 2.99 -15.46 -4.00
N HIS A 155 2.62 -16.62 -4.56
CA HIS A 155 2.93 -17.92 -3.96
C HIS A 155 4.44 -18.09 -3.78
N GLU A 156 5.22 -17.83 -4.83
CA GLU A 156 6.67 -17.94 -4.77
C GLU A 156 7.29 -17.02 -3.71
N ALA A 157 6.84 -15.76 -3.64
CA ALA A 157 7.36 -14.80 -2.66
C ALA A 157 7.03 -15.23 -1.21
N VAL A 158 5.82 -15.76 -0.98
CA VAL A 158 5.40 -16.24 0.34
C VAL A 158 6.12 -17.54 0.71
N ASN A 159 6.32 -18.47 -0.22
CA ASN A 159 7.11 -19.68 0.00
C ASN A 159 8.54 -19.33 0.40
N ARG A 160 9.17 -18.34 -0.27
CA ARG A 160 10.51 -17.85 0.09
C ARG A 160 10.54 -17.21 1.47
N LEU A 161 9.46 -16.53 1.89
CA LEU A 161 9.35 -15.96 3.23
C LEU A 161 9.26 -17.07 4.29
N GLU A 162 8.40 -18.07 4.06
CA GLU A 162 8.23 -19.23 4.92
C GLU A 162 9.57 -19.97 5.13
N ASP A 163 10.22 -20.35 4.03
CA ASP A 163 11.53 -21.01 4.03
C ASP A 163 12.64 -20.16 4.70
N PHE A 164 12.57 -18.84 4.57
CA PHE A 164 13.51 -17.96 5.27
C PHE A 164 13.26 -17.97 6.78
N LEU A 165 12.01 -17.91 7.20
CA LEU A 165 11.63 -17.86 8.62
C LEU A 165 11.87 -19.17 9.38
N ASP A 166 11.96 -20.30 8.69
CA ASP A 166 12.26 -21.61 9.33
C ASP A 166 13.57 -21.56 10.10
N THR A 167 14.58 -20.91 9.58
CA THR A 167 15.93 -20.85 10.16
C THR A 167 16.33 -19.46 10.65
N TYR A 168 15.60 -18.43 10.26
CA TYR A 168 15.96 -17.04 10.60
C TYR A 168 15.71 -16.73 12.07
N ARG A 169 16.75 -16.19 12.71
CA ARG A 169 16.69 -15.50 14.00
C ARG A 169 17.62 -14.30 13.91
N GLN A 170 17.12 -13.12 14.33
CA GLN A 170 17.90 -11.88 14.28
C GLN A 170 18.94 -11.77 15.38
#